data_44506bc59fb44b5641edf8cd9ac849d1
#
_entry.id   44506bc59fb44b5641edf8cd9ac849d1
#
_cell.length_a   1.000
_cell.length_b   1.000
_cell.length_c   1.000
_cell.angle_alpha   90.00
_cell.angle_beta   90.00
_cell.angle_gamma   90.00
#
_symmetry.space_group_name_H-M   'P 1'
#
loop_
_entity.id
_entity.type
_entity.pdbx_description
1 polymer ?
#
loop_
_entity_poly.entity_id
_entity_poly.type
_entity_poly.pdbx_seq_one_letter_code
_entity_poly.pdbx_strand_id
1 'polypeptide(L)'
;MKISPSLMCMDLLKFKEQIEFIDNHADYFHIDIMDGHFVPNLTLSPFFVSQVKKLASKPLDCHLMVTRPQDYIAQLARAGADFITLHPETINGQAFRLIDEIRRHGMKVGLILNPETPVEAMKYYIHKADKITVMTVDPGFAGQPFIPEMLDKVAELKAWREREGLEYEIEVDGSCNQATYEKLMAAGADVFIVGTSGLFNHAENIDEAWRIMTAQILAAKSEVQPHAKTA
;
A
#
# COMPACT_ATOMS: atom_id res chain seq x y z
N MET A 1 3.86 3.08 13.02
CA MET A 1 2.70 2.83 12.14
C MET A 1 2.47 4.07 11.31
N LYS A 2 2.31 3.91 10.03
CA LYS A 2 2.10 4.95 9.01
C LYS A 2 0.75 4.74 8.31
N ILE A 3 0.21 5.79 7.72
CA ILE A 3 -1.08 5.79 7.03
C ILE A 3 -0.88 6.20 5.58
N SER A 4 -1.47 5.41 4.67
CA SER A 4 -1.42 5.57 3.22
C SER A 4 -2.84 5.51 2.64
N PRO A 5 -3.55 6.63 2.45
CA PRO A 5 -4.88 6.62 1.84
C PRO A 5 -4.85 6.15 0.38
N SER A 6 -5.73 5.19 0.03
CA SER A 6 -5.90 4.72 -1.35
C SER A 6 -6.78 5.69 -2.13
N LEU A 7 -6.17 6.39 -3.09
CA LEU A 7 -6.85 7.43 -3.86
C LEU A 7 -7.91 6.91 -4.84
N MET A 8 -7.95 5.60 -5.11
CA MET A 8 -9.07 5.03 -5.87
C MET A 8 -10.40 5.08 -5.13
N CYS A 9 -10.37 5.28 -3.81
CA CYS A 9 -11.55 5.35 -2.95
C CYS A 9 -12.02 6.78 -2.67
N MET A 10 -11.30 7.80 -3.14
CA MET A 10 -11.61 9.21 -2.89
C MET A 10 -12.78 9.71 -3.76
N ASP A 11 -13.42 10.78 -3.33
CA ASP A 11 -14.37 11.52 -4.16
C ASP A 11 -13.61 12.46 -5.13
N LEU A 12 -13.58 12.09 -6.41
CA LEU A 12 -12.91 12.89 -7.45
C LEU A 12 -13.52 14.27 -7.65
N LEU A 13 -14.76 14.52 -7.23
CA LEU A 13 -15.36 15.86 -7.25
C LEU A 13 -14.75 16.78 -6.19
N LYS A 14 -14.13 16.20 -5.14
CA LYS A 14 -13.42 16.90 -4.06
C LYS A 14 -11.90 16.76 -4.18
N PHE A 15 -11.39 16.51 -5.39
CA PHE A 15 -9.99 16.15 -5.65
C PHE A 15 -8.99 17.05 -4.91
N LYS A 16 -9.05 18.37 -5.15
CA LYS A 16 -8.09 19.31 -4.55
C LYS A 16 -8.18 19.32 -3.03
N GLU A 17 -9.39 19.43 -2.49
CA GLU A 17 -9.65 19.49 -1.06
C GLU A 17 -9.10 18.25 -0.34
N GLN A 18 -9.41 17.06 -0.86
CA GLN A 18 -8.98 15.80 -0.23
C GLN A 18 -7.47 15.57 -0.35
N ILE A 19 -6.85 15.92 -1.50
CA ILE A 19 -5.39 15.79 -1.66
C ILE A 19 -4.65 16.72 -0.70
N GLU A 20 -5.05 18.00 -0.61
CA GLU A 20 -4.42 18.96 0.30
C GLU A 20 -4.61 18.57 1.76
N PHE A 21 -5.77 18.01 2.13
CA PHE A 21 -6.00 17.50 3.48
C PHE A 21 -5.09 16.29 3.78
N ILE A 22 -5.07 15.29 2.90
CA ILE A 22 -4.27 14.07 3.05
C ILE A 22 -2.78 14.41 3.12
N ASP A 23 -2.29 15.35 2.32
CA ASP A 23 -0.88 15.77 2.32
C ASP A 23 -0.41 16.31 3.67
N ASN A 24 -1.31 16.92 4.44
CA ASN A 24 -1.01 17.44 5.77
C ASN A 24 -1.10 16.40 6.89
N HIS A 25 -1.71 15.22 6.65
CA HIS A 25 -2.04 14.28 7.70
C HIS A 25 -1.47 12.87 7.50
N ALA A 26 -1.33 12.41 6.25
CA ALA A 26 -0.86 11.07 5.91
C ALA A 26 0.68 11.01 5.78
N ASP A 27 1.20 9.78 5.71
CA ASP A 27 2.62 9.51 5.47
C ASP A 27 2.90 9.26 3.99
N TYR A 28 1.96 8.65 3.27
CA TYR A 28 2.03 8.30 1.85
C TYR A 28 0.69 8.58 1.16
N PHE A 29 0.73 8.60 -0.18
CA PHE A 29 -0.44 8.43 -1.04
C PHE A 29 -0.36 7.10 -1.76
N HIS A 30 -1.39 6.27 -1.69
CA HIS A 30 -1.47 5.03 -2.44
C HIS A 30 -2.30 5.20 -3.71
N ILE A 31 -1.72 4.83 -4.86
CA ILE A 31 -2.31 5.07 -6.17
C ILE A 31 -2.40 3.76 -6.94
N ASP A 32 -3.60 3.21 -7.02
CA ASP A 32 -3.91 1.95 -7.68
C ASP A 32 -4.04 2.13 -9.19
N ILE A 33 -3.13 1.56 -9.96
CA ILE A 33 -3.12 1.62 -11.44
C ILE A 33 -3.45 0.23 -11.99
N MET A 34 -4.53 0.15 -12.74
CA MET A 34 -5.05 -1.12 -13.30
C MET A 34 -5.19 -1.03 -14.80
N ASP A 35 -4.85 -2.12 -15.51
CA ASP A 35 -4.87 -2.20 -16.97
C ASP A 35 -6.07 -2.98 -17.57
N GLY A 36 -6.95 -3.51 -16.71
CA GLY A 36 -8.08 -4.35 -17.15
C GLY A 36 -7.69 -5.77 -17.57
N HIS A 37 -6.42 -6.17 -17.40
CA HIS A 37 -5.90 -7.49 -17.77
C HIS A 37 -5.37 -8.25 -16.56
N PHE A 38 -4.56 -7.61 -15.70
CA PHE A 38 -4.11 -8.22 -14.45
C PHE A 38 -5.29 -8.41 -13.49
N VAL A 39 -6.17 -7.41 -13.42
CA VAL A 39 -7.46 -7.46 -12.72
C VAL A 39 -8.56 -6.95 -13.66
N PRO A 40 -9.82 -7.43 -13.55
CA PRO A 40 -10.92 -7.03 -14.45
C PRO A 40 -11.51 -5.67 -14.07
N ASN A 41 -10.65 -4.67 -13.87
CA ASN A 41 -11.01 -3.28 -13.51
C ASN A 41 -10.02 -2.30 -14.15
N LEU A 42 -10.46 -1.05 -14.31
CA LEU A 42 -9.64 0.07 -14.76
C LEU A 42 -9.76 1.19 -13.71
N THR A 43 -8.63 1.80 -13.34
CA THR A 43 -8.62 2.87 -12.34
C THR A 43 -7.71 4.02 -12.77
N LEU A 44 -6.84 4.45 -11.86
CA LEU A 44 -5.99 5.62 -12.00
C LEU A 44 -4.88 5.41 -13.04
N SER A 45 -4.15 6.46 -13.37
CA SER A 45 -3.18 6.44 -14.47
C SER A 45 -1.98 7.34 -14.16
N PRO A 46 -0.87 7.27 -14.94
CA PRO A 46 0.25 8.21 -14.82
C PRO A 46 -0.17 9.68 -14.95
N PHE A 47 -1.22 9.98 -15.74
CA PHE A 47 -1.78 11.33 -15.79
C PHE A 47 -2.35 11.77 -14.44
N PHE A 48 -3.11 10.90 -13.76
CA PHE A 48 -3.63 11.17 -12.42
C PHE A 48 -2.50 11.44 -11.42
N VAL A 49 -1.46 10.60 -11.41
CA VAL A 49 -0.25 10.78 -10.58
C VAL A 49 0.33 12.18 -10.79
N SER A 50 0.44 12.64 -12.05
CA SER A 50 0.95 13.97 -12.37
C SER A 50 0.08 15.13 -11.85
N GLN A 51 -1.22 14.91 -11.66
CA GLN A 51 -2.11 15.91 -11.07
C GLN A 51 -2.00 15.92 -9.54
N VAL A 52 -1.92 14.75 -8.90
CA VAL A 52 -1.67 14.63 -7.46
C VAL A 52 -0.35 15.29 -7.10
N LYS A 53 0.72 15.04 -7.86
CA LYS A 53 2.07 15.60 -7.59
C LYS A 53 2.12 17.13 -7.59
N LYS A 54 1.19 17.81 -8.25
CA LYS A 54 1.11 19.28 -8.22
C LYS A 54 0.67 19.83 -6.87
N LEU A 55 0.00 19.03 -6.05
CA LEU A 55 -0.60 19.40 -4.77
C LEU A 55 0.12 18.69 -3.59
N ALA A 56 0.68 17.50 -3.84
CA ALA A 56 1.25 16.64 -2.82
C ALA A 56 2.74 16.87 -2.62
N SER A 57 3.16 16.97 -1.35
CA SER A 57 4.55 16.95 -0.90
C SER A 57 4.97 15.56 -0.38
N LYS A 58 4.01 14.77 0.09
CA LYS A 58 4.24 13.40 0.58
C LYS A 58 4.53 12.44 -0.56
N PRO A 59 5.25 11.34 -0.28
CA PRO A 59 5.58 10.34 -1.30
C PRO A 59 4.36 9.71 -1.95
N LEU A 60 4.40 9.55 -3.27
CA LEU A 60 3.39 8.89 -4.08
C LEU A 60 3.82 7.45 -4.35
N ASP A 61 3.08 6.49 -3.83
CA ASP A 61 3.27 5.06 -4.06
C ASP A 61 2.32 4.57 -5.14
N CYS A 62 2.88 4.13 -6.27
CA CYS A 62 2.13 3.62 -7.41
C CYS A 62 2.09 2.10 -7.41
N HIS A 63 0.96 1.53 -7.02
CA HIS A 63 0.67 0.10 -7.05
C HIS A 63 0.25 -0.33 -8.46
N LEU A 64 1.07 -1.16 -9.10
CA LEU A 64 0.87 -1.58 -10.50
C LEU A 64 0.16 -2.95 -10.59
N MET A 65 -1.16 -2.93 -10.66
CA MET A 65 -2.00 -4.08 -11.05
C MET A 65 -2.09 -4.17 -12.57
N VAL A 66 -0.95 -4.42 -13.22
CA VAL A 66 -0.81 -4.42 -14.68
C VAL A 66 0.02 -5.61 -15.17
N THR A 67 -0.32 -6.15 -16.32
CA THR A 67 0.39 -7.30 -16.89
C THR A 67 1.79 -6.96 -17.43
N ARG A 68 2.04 -5.69 -17.75
CA ARG A 68 3.31 -5.20 -18.32
C ARG A 68 3.84 -3.98 -17.57
N PRO A 69 4.33 -4.15 -16.32
CA PRO A 69 4.78 -3.01 -15.50
C PRO A 69 5.93 -2.20 -16.11
N GLN A 70 6.79 -2.82 -16.95
CA GLN A 70 7.86 -2.13 -17.67
C GLN A 70 7.36 -0.97 -18.54
N ASP A 71 6.14 -1.02 -19.05
CA ASP A 71 5.57 0.01 -19.92
C ASP A 71 5.18 1.29 -19.12
N TYR A 72 5.11 1.20 -17.79
CA TYR A 72 4.67 2.28 -16.89
C TYR A 72 5.80 3.00 -16.17
N ILE A 73 6.94 2.33 -15.90
CA ILE A 73 8.01 2.86 -15.03
C ILE A 73 8.47 4.25 -15.46
N ALA A 74 8.86 4.43 -16.73
CA ALA A 74 9.34 5.71 -17.23
C ALA A 74 8.25 6.80 -17.26
N GLN A 75 6.98 6.42 -17.45
CA GLN A 75 5.86 7.36 -17.43
C GLN A 75 5.57 7.85 -16.00
N LEU A 76 5.60 6.95 -15.02
CA LEU A 76 5.38 7.26 -13.61
C LEU A 76 6.53 8.06 -13.02
N ALA A 77 7.78 7.79 -13.41
CA ALA A 77 8.92 8.61 -13.05
C ALA A 77 8.72 10.07 -13.50
N ARG A 78 8.31 10.29 -14.76
CA ARG A 78 7.98 11.63 -15.27
C ARG A 78 6.78 12.27 -14.59
N ALA A 79 5.82 11.46 -14.14
CA ALA A 79 4.64 11.93 -13.42
C ALA A 79 4.94 12.32 -11.96
N GLY A 80 6.10 11.93 -11.42
CA GLY A 80 6.55 12.27 -10.08
C GLY A 80 6.22 11.22 -9.03
N ALA A 81 6.10 9.93 -9.41
CA ALA A 81 6.02 8.82 -8.47
C ALA A 81 7.31 8.73 -7.63
N ASP A 82 7.17 8.39 -6.36
CA ASP A 82 8.28 8.19 -5.44
C ASP A 82 8.54 6.69 -5.19
N PHE A 83 7.48 5.86 -5.27
CA PHE A 83 7.56 4.39 -5.22
C PHE A 83 6.87 3.79 -6.45
N ILE A 84 7.43 2.68 -6.94
CA ILE A 84 6.76 1.76 -7.84
C ILE A 84 6.64 0.42 -7.13
N THR A 85 5.39 -0.01 -6.91
CA THR A 85 5.07 -1.26 -6.22
C THR A 85 4.60 -2.30 -7.23
N LEU A 86 5.36 -3.42 -7.31
CA LEU A 86 5.26 -4.45 -8.36
C LEU A 86 4.78 -5.79 -7.79
N HIS A 87 3.91 -6.47 -8.51
CA HIS A 87 3.55 -7.86 -8.24
C HIS A 87 4.62 -8.83 -8.77
N PRO A 88 5.13 -9.77 -7.95
CA PRO A 88 6.05 -10.83 -8.39
C PRO A 88 5.55 -11.59 -9.62
N GLU A 89 4.24 -11.81 -9.72
CA GLU A 89 3.58 -12.52 -10.81
C GLU A 89 3.81 -11.86 -12.18
N THR A 90 3.99 -10.55 -12.22
CA THR A 90 4.14 -9.78 -13.46
C THR A 90 5.58 -9.46 -13.84
N ILE A 91 6.53 -9.72 -12.92
CA ILE A 91 7.95 -9.42 -13.13
C ILE A 91 8.84 -10.65 -13.33
N ASN A 92 8.24 -11.83 -13.42
CA ASN A 92 8.95 -13.10 -13.62
C ASN A 92 9.90 -13.04 -14.84
N GLY A 93 11.16 -13.46 -14.62
CA GLY A 93 12.22 -13.42 -15.62
C GLY A 93 12.87 -12.06 -15.86
N GLN A 94 12.41 -10.99 -15.21
CA GLN A 94 12.95 -9.63 -15.37
C GLN A 94 13.00 -8.80 -14.07
N ALA A 95 12.75 -9.42 -12.89
CA ALA A 95 12.66 -8.72 -11.62
C ALA A 95 13.87 -7.79 -11.35
N PHE A 96 15.09 -8.29 -11.46
CA PHE A 96 16.31 -7.49 -11.24
C PHE A 96 16.42 -6.31 -12.21
N ARG A 97 16.07 -6.52 -13.49
CA ARG A 97 16.13 -5.46 -14.51
C ARG A 97 15.13 -4.33 -14.21
N LEU A 98 13.91 -4.66 -13.80
CA LEU A 98 12.89 -3.68 -13.48
C LEU A 98 13.20 -2.94 -12.18
N ILE A 99 13.71 -3.64 -11.16
CA ILE A 99 14.17 -3.03 -9.92
C ILE A 99 15.29 -2.03 -10.21
N ASP A 100 16.28 -2.40 -11.02
CA ASP A 100 17.39 -1.51 -11.41
C ASP A 100 16.89 -0.33 -12.26
N GLU A 101 15.85 -0.50 -13.08
CA GLU A 101 15.25 0.57 -13.85
C GLU A 101 14.53 1.58 -12.95
N ILE A 102 13.73 1.12 -11.98
CA ILE A 102 13.09 1.98 -10.98
C ILE A 102 14.14 2.80 -10.22
N ARG A 103 15.21 2.16 -9.75
CA ARG A 103 16.33 2.82 -9.04
C ARG A 103 17.04 3.85 -9.90
N ARG A 104 17.27 3.58 -11.19
CA ARG A 104 17.88 4.54 -12.12
C ARG A 104 17.05 5.81 -12.32
N HIS A 105 15.74 5.73 -12.15
CA HIS A 105 14.85 6.89 -12.14
C HIS A 105 14.77 7.59 -10.78
N GLY A 106 15.52 7.16 -9.77
CA GLY A 106 15.53 7.76 -8.44
C GLY A 106 14.35 7.35 -7.55
N MET A 107 13.53 6.40 -8.00
CA MET A 107 12.36 5.92 -7.25
C MET A 107 12.73 4.75 -6.32
N LYS A 108 11.92 4.55 -5.31
CA LYS A 108 11.96 3.40 -4.40
C LYS A 108 11.16 2.23 -4.95
N VAL A 109 11.49 1.01 -4.46
CA VAL A 109 10.90 -0.24 -4.92
C VAL A 109 9.96 -0.79 -3.85
N GLY A 110 8.68 -0.91 -4.18
CA GLY A 110 7.72 -1.74 -3.48
C GLY A 110 7.57 -3.10 -4.15
N LEU A 111 7.32 -4.14 -3.37
CA LEU A 111 6.86 -5.44 -3.83
C LEU A 111 5.51 -5.72 -3.16
N ILE A 112 4.58 -6.35 -3.88
CA ILE A 112 3.26 -6.63 -3.35
C ILE A 112 2.83 -8.06 -3.68
N LEU A 113 2.37 -8.78 -2.66
CA LEU A 113 1.97 -10.18 -2.74
C LEU A 113 0.47 -10.31 -2.78
N ASN A 114 -0.05 -10.99 -3.80
CA ASN A 114 -1.43 -11.48 -3.80
C ASN A 114 -1.66 -12.49 -2.66
N PRO A 115 -2.92 -12.73 -2.25
CA PRO A 115 -3.20 -13.67 -1.18
C PRO A 115 -2.63 -15.06 -1.41
N GLU A 116 -2.71 -15.58 -2.64
CA GLU A 116 -2.20 -16.91 -3.01
C GLU A 116 -0.69 -16.98 -3.25
N THR A 117 0.00 -15.83 -3.39
CA THR A 117 1.43 -15.81 -3.71
C THR A 117 2.27 -15.96 -2.43
N PRO A 118 3.12 -16.98 -2.32
CA PRO A 118 3.96 -17.20 -1.14
C PRO A 118 5.09 -16.16 -1.06
N VAL A 119 5.58 -15.89 0.15
CA VAL A 119 6.69 -14.95 0.40
C VAL A 119 7.97 -15.38 -0.34
N GLU A 120 8.20 -16.68 -0.48
CA GLU A 120 9.34 -17.25 -1.20
C GLU A 120 9.43 -16.84 -2.67
N ALA A 121 8.33 -16.41 -3.29
CA ALA A 121 8.34 -15.89 -4.66
C ALA A 121 9.32 -14.73 -4.85
N MET A 122 9.62 -13.99 -3.79
CA MET A 122 10.54 -12.85 -3.78
C MET A 122 11.93 -13.18 -3.21
N LYS A 123 12.20 -14.41 -2.79
CA LYS A 123 13.38 -14.81 -2.01
C LYS A 123 14.70 -14.21 -2.50
N TYR A 124 14.91 -14.19 -3.81
CA TYR A 124 16.20 -13.78 -4.39
C TYR A 124 16.35 -12.27 -4.58
N TYR A 125 15.26 -11.47 -4.41
CA TYR A 125 15.30 -10.02 -4.59
C TYR A 125 14.58 -9.24 -3.49
N ILE A 126 14.06 -9.91 -2.46
CA ILE A 126 13.39 -9.29 -1.31
C ILE A 126 14.26 -8.22 -0.62
N HIS A 127 15.58 -8.46 -0.55
CA HIS A 127 16.55 -7.52 0.03
C HIS A 127 16.71 -6.20 -0.75
N LYS A 128 16.12 -6.11 -1.95
CA LYS A 128 16.13 -4.90 -2.77
C LYS A 128 14.88 -4.04 -2.57
N ALA A 129 13.88 -4.53 -1.83
CA ALA A 129 12.65 -3.78 -1.56
C ALA A 129 12.85 -2.75 -0.44
N ASP A 130 12.24 -1.59 -0.59
CA ASP A 130 12.09 -0.60 0.48
C ASP A 130 10.79 -0.84 1.26
N LYS A 131 9.81 -1.48 0.60
CA LYS A 131 8.51 -1.78 1.16
C LYS A 131 7.97 -3.09 0.57
N ILE A 132 7.28 -3.87 1.40
CA ILE A 132 6.56 -5.07 0.96
C ILE A 132 5.13 -4.98 1.44
N THR A 133 4.21 -5.01 0.48
CA THR A 133 2.78 -4.95 0.73
C THR A 133 2.16 -6.35 0.67
N VAL A 134 1.32 -6.66 1.63
CA VAL A 134 0.49 -7.87 1.64
C VAL A 134 -0.94 -7.47 1.26
N MET A 135 -1.43 -8.02 0.15
CA MET A 135 -2.86 -7.96 -0.17
C MET A 135 -3.63 -8.79 0.84
N THR A 136 -4.56 -8.17 1.56
CA THR A 136 -5.44 -8.84 2.52
C THR A 136 -6.85 -9.05 1.97
N VAL A 137 -7.02 -8.80 0.68
CA VAL A 137 -8.16 -9.11 -0.20
C VAL A 137 -7.60 -9.47 -1.57
N ASP A 138 -8.40 -10.06 -2.47
CA ASP A 138 -7.99 -10.17 -3.88
C ASP A 138 -7.84 -8.77 -4.50
N PRO A 139 -6.80 -8.52 -5.34
CA PRO A 139 -6.60 -7.20 -5.96
C PRO A 139 -7.72 -6.83 -6.93
N GLY A 140 -7.90 -5.50 -7.13
CA GLY A 140 -8.76 -4.96 -8.19
C GLY A 140 -10.02 -4.25 -7.75
N PHE A 141 -10.55 -4.51 -6.56
CA PHE A 141 -11.78 -3.87 -6.07
C PHE A 141 -11.69 -3.51 -4.60
N ALA A 142 -12.18 -2.32 -4.26
CA ALA A 142 -12.32 -1.90 -2.87
C ALA A 142 -13.54 -2.57 -2.20
N GLY A 143 -13.51 -2.64 -0.85
CA GLY A 143 -14.66 -3.11 -0.06
C GLY A 143 -14.84 -4.62 0.02
N GLN A 144 -13.86 -5.41 -0.42
CA GLN A 144 -13.88 -6.86 -0.30
C GLN A 144 -13.67 -7.33 1.17
N PRO A 145 -14.16 -8.53 1.55
CA PRO A 145 -13.94 -9.08 2.88
C PRO A 145 -12.46 -9.39 3.12
N PHE A 146 -12.03 -9.16 4.35
CA PHE A 146 -10.67 -9.47 4.81
C PHE A 146 -10.39 -10.98 4.76
N ILE A 147 -9.21 -11.37 4.29
CA ILE A 147 -8.71 -12.75 4.26
C ILE A 147 -7.82 -12.97 5.50
N PRO A 148 -8.30 -13.68 6.54
CA PRO A 148 -7.60 -13.81 7.83
C PRO A 148 -6.24 -14.48 7.74
N GLU A 149 -6.04 -15.38 6.78
CA GLU A 149 -4.79 -16.13 6.54
C GLU A 149 -3.62 -15.18 6.20
N MET A 150 -3.92 -13.97 5.76
CA MET A 150 -2.88 -12.99 5.44
C MET A 150 -2.17 -12.42 6.67
N LEU A 151 -2.73 -12.59 7.87
CA LEU A 151 -2.03 -12.28 9.11
C LEU A 151 -0.77 -13.12 9.29
N ASP A 152 -0.82 -14.41 8.92
CA ASP A 152 0.33 -15.31 8.97
C ASP A 152 1.42 -14.84 7.97
N LYS A 153 1.03 -14.38 6.77
CA LYS A 153 1.96 -13.84 5.77
C LYS A 153 2.64 -12.56 6.27
N VAL A 154 1.92 -11.66 6.94
CA VAL A 154 2.50 -10.46 7.57
C VAL A 154 3.52 -10.86 8.64
N ALA A 155 3.17 -11.83 9.51
CA ALA A 155 4.08 -12.31 10.55
C ALA A 155 5.31 -13.01 9.97
N GLU A 156 5.16 -13.77 8.87
CA GLU A 156 6.26 -14.40 8.14
C GLU A 156 7.23 -13.36 7.57
N LEU A 157 6.74 -12.29 6.95
CA LEU A 157 7.57 -11.19 6.45
C LEU A 157 8.31 -10.49 7.59
N LYS A 158 7.66 -10.27 8.74
CA LYS A 158 8.31 -9.72 9.92
C LYS A 158 9.45 -10.61 10.40
N ALA A 159 9.21 -11.90 10.54
CA ALA A 159 10.22 -12.87 10.95
C ALA A 159 11.39 -12.95 9.94
N TRP A 160 11.08 -12.88 8.64
CA TRP A 160 12.12 -12.85 7.60
C TRP A 160 12.98 -11.59 7.71
N ARG A 161 12.34 -10.41 7.83
CA ARG A 161 13.02 -9.12 7.99
C ARG A 161 13.99 -9.15 9.18
N GLU A 162 13.53 -9.64 10.33
CA GLU A 162 14.33 -9.74 11.56
C GLU A 162 15.50 -10.74 11.41
N ARG A 163 15.24 -11.92 10.84
CA ARG A 163 16.24 -12.97 10.65
C ARG A 163 17.38 -12.56 9.73
N GLU A 164 17.07 -11.85 8.64
CA GLU A 164 18.05 -11.45 7.61
C GLU A 164 18.58 -10.03 7.82
N GLY A 165 18.13 -9.30 8.85
CA GLY A 165 18.53 -7.90 9.10
C GLY A 165 18.13 -6.93 7.99
N LEU A 166 16.96 -7.12 7.39
CA LEU A 166 16.44 -6.27 6.32
C LEU A 166 15.64 -5.08 6.88
N GLU A 167 15.48 -4.03 6.08
CA GLU A 167 14.89 -2.76 6.54
C GLU A 167 13.62 -2.35 5.79
N TYR A 168 13.00 -3.24 5.02
CA TYR A 168 11.74 -2.92 4.34
C TYR A 168 10.59 -2.66 5.30
N GLU A 169 9.69 -1.77 4.94
CA GLU A 169 8.41 -1.59 5.63
C GLU A 169 7.42 -2.69 5.22
N ILE A 170 6.64 -3.19 6.16
CA ILE A 170 5.53 -4.12 5.89
C ILE A 170 4.25 -3.32 5.81
N GLU A 171 3.69 -3.25 4.62
CA GLU A 171 2.44 -2.56 4.32
C GLU A 171 1.32 -3.57 4.10
N VAL A 172 0.09 -3.18 4.39
CA VAL A 172 -1.10 -4.01 4.19
C VAL A 172 -2.14 -3.26 3.36
N ASP A 173 -2.71 -3.96 2.37
CA ASP A 173 -3.72 -3.43 1.47
C ASP A 173 -4.94 -4.34 1.40
N GLY A 174 -6.09 -3.76 1.72
CA GLY A 174 -7.38 -4.43 1.73
C GLY A 174 -8.00 -4.50 3.12
N SER A 175 -9.22 -3.98 3.25
CA SER A 175 -10.02 -4.04 4.49
C SER A 175 -9.28 -3.59 5.75
N CYS A 176 -8.36 -2.62 5.65
CA CYS A 176 -7.75 -1.96 6.79
C CYS A 176 -8.77 -1.03 7.45
N ASN A 177 -9.39 -1.48 8.54
CA ASN A 177 -10.46 -0.78 9.25
C ASN A 177 -10.51 -1.20 10.73
N GLN A 178 -11.49 -0.69 11.48
CA GLN A 178 -11.64 -0.94 12.91
C GLN A 178 -11.63 -2.43 13.30
N ALA A 179 -12.14 -3.32 12.44
CA ALA A 179 -12.21 -4.76 12.75
C ALA A 179 -10.87 -5.49 12.55
N THR A 180 -9.89 -4.85 11.88
CA THR A 180 -8.64 -5.48 11.47
C THR A 180 -7.38 -4.79 12.01
N TYR A 181 -7.45 -3.52 12.41
CA TYR A 181 -6.27 -2.74 12.85
C TYR A 181 -5.48 -3.44 13.97
N GLU A 182 -6.13 -3.93 15.02
CA GLU A 182 -5.47 -4.63 16.13
C GLU A 182 -4.67 -5.85 15.65
N LYS A 183 -5.34 -6.71 14.86
CA LYS A 183 -4.76 -7.96 14.34
C LYS A 183 -3.56 -7.68 13.42
N LEU A 184 -3.68 -6.70 12.53
CA LEU A 184 -2.63 -6.30 11.60
C LEU A 184 -1.41 -5.72 12.34
N MET A 185 -1.63 -4.89 13.37
CA MET A 185 -0.56 -4.39 14.23
C MET A 185 0.14 -5.51 14.99
N ALA A 186 -0.63 -6.44 15.57
CA ALA A 186 -0.08 -7.58 16.29
C ALA A 186 0.76 -8.49 15.37
N ALA A 187 0.34 -8.70 14.11
CA ALA A 187 1.08 -9.44 13.10
C ALA A 187 2.38 -8.73 12.67
N GLY A 188 2.47 -7.40 12.81
CA GLY A 188 3.69 -6.63 12.54
C GLY A 188 3.63 -5.71 11.33
N ALA A 189 2.44 -5.30 10.89
CA ALA A 189 2.29 -4.29 9.85
C ALA A 189 2.75 -2.91 10.31
N ASP A 190 3.54 -2.22 9.48
CA ASP A 190 4.10 -0.89 9.73
C ASP A 190 3.26 0.21 9.07
N VAL A 191 2.65 -0.07 7.90
CA VAL A 191 1.89 0.87 7.07
C VAL A 191 0.52 0.30 6.73
N PHE A 192 -0.53 1.10 6.88
CA PHE A 192 -1.90 0.74 6.54
C PHE A 192 -2.41 1.52 5.34
N ILE A 193 -2.78 0.82 4.27
CA ILE A 193 -3.52 1.41 3.17
C ILE A 193 -4.99 1.48 3.59
N VAL A 194 -5.50 2.70 3.73
CA VAL A 194 -6.87 2.96 4.16
C VAL A 194 -7.71 3.42 2.98
N GLY A 195 -8.72 2.63 2.66
CA GLY A 195 -9.65 2.89 1.56
C GLY A 195 -11.06 3.24 2.06
N THR A 196 -12.05 2.70 1.38
CA THR A 196 -13.48 2.95 1.61
C THR A 196 -13.89 2.70 3.07
N SER A 197 -13.64 1.50 3.62
CA SER A 197 -14.08 1.13 4.96
C SER A 197 -13.16 1.65 6.09
N GLY A 198 -11.94 2.05 5.75
CA GLY A 198 -10.97 2.57 6.72
C GLY A 198 -10.98 4.09 6.86
N LEU A 199 -11.41 4.81 5.81
CA LEU A 199 -11.39 6.28 5.80
C LEU A 199 -12.60 6.89 5.10
N PHE A 200 -12.76 6.69 3.77
CA PHE A 200 -13.60 7.56 2.95
C PHE A 200 -15.10 7.41 3.19
N ASN A 201 -15.58 6.33 3.79
CA ASN A 201 -17.00 6.12 4.14
C ASN A 201 -17.34 6.48 5.59
N HIS A 202 -16.39 7.00 6.38
CA HIS A 202 -16.68 7.37 7.76
C HIS A 202 -17.53 8.63 7.88
N ALA A 203 -17.34 9.60 6.98
CA ALA A 203 -18.12 10.82 6.88
C ALA A 203 -17.97 11.46 5.49
N GLU A 204 -18.88 12.38 5.12
CA GLU A 204 -18.75 13.18 3.89
C GLU A 204 -17.58 14.17 3.92
N ASN A 205 -17.27 14.69 5.10
CA ASN A 205 -16.17 15.59 5.34
C ASN A 205 -14.91 14.79 5.66
N ILE A 206 -13.82 15.02 4.95
CA ILE A 206 -12.57 14.28 5.09
C ILE A 206 -11.91 14.48 6.47
N ASP A 207 -12.02 15.65 7.08
CA ASP A 207 -11.49 15.93 8.43
C ASP A 207 -12.22 15.10 9.49
N GLU A 208 -13.55 15.03 9.40
CA GLU A 208 -14.35 14.18 10.30
C GLU A 208 -14.06 12.69 10.08
N ALA A 209 -13.98 12.25 8.83
CA ALA A 209 -13.60 10.87 8.48
C ALA A 209 -12.23 10.50 9.06
N TRP A 210 -11.25 11.40 8.94
CA TRP A 210 -9.92 11.21 9.48
C TRP A 210 -9.90 11.11 11.01
N ARG A 211 -10.67 11.97 11.70
CA ARG A 211 -10.80 11.91 13.17
C ARG A 211 -11.39 10.58 13.65
N ILE A 212 -12.42 10.07 12.95
CA ILE A 212 -13.03 8.77 13.27
C ILE A 212 -11.99 7.66 13.09
N MET A 213 -11.33 7.59 11.93
CA MET A 213 -10.28 6.61 11.65
C MET A 213 -9.17 6.65 12.71
N THR A 214 -8.66 7.84 13.02
CA THR A 214 -7.58 8.02 14.00
C THR A 214 -7.98 7.52 15.38
N ALA A 215 -9.22 7.79 15.83
CA ALA A 215 -9.74 7.29 17.10
C ALA A 215 -9.81 5.76 17.12
N GLN A 216 -10.24 5.11 16.03
CA GLN A 216 -10.27 3.66 15.91
C GLN A 216 -8.87 3.03 15.97
N ILE A 217 -7.92 3.64 15.28
CA ILE A 217 -6.50 3.21 15.29
C ILE A 217 -5.90 3.34 16.70
N LEU A 218 -6.14 4.44 17.39
CA LEU A 218 -5.66 4.64 18.76
C LEU A 218 -6.25 3.63 19.74
N ALA A 219 -7.54 3.30 19.61
CA ALA A 219 -8.18 2.27 20.41
C ALA A 219 -7.52 0.90 20.18
N ALA A 220 -7.36 0.48 18.91
CA ALA A 220 -6.69 -0.76 18.55
C ALA A 220 -5.24 -0.82 19.08
N LYS A 221 -4.49 0.28 19.02
CA LYS A 221 -3.12 0.36 19.53
C LYS A 221 -3.03 0.16 21.05
N SER A 222 -4.02 0.62 21.79
CA SER A 222 -4.06 0.43 23.25
C SER A 222 -4.31 -1.02 23.65
N GLU A 223 -4.96 -1.82 22.82
CA GLU A 223 -5.20 -3.24 23.06
C GLU A 223 -3.97 -4.12 22.77
N VAL A 224 -3.14 -3.75 21.79
CA VAL A 224 -1.90 -4.48 21.45
C VAL A 224 -0.81 -4.28 22.51
N GLN A 225 -0.70 -3.11 23.16
CA GLN A 225 0.37 -2.80 24.12
C GLN A 225 0.33 -3.54 25.48
N PRO A 226 -0.79 -3.96 26.06
CA PRO A 226 -0.81 -4.68 27.35
C PRO A 226 -0.09 -6.04 27.29
N HIS A 227 -0.10 -6.72 26.15
CA HIS A 227 0.51 -8.04 26.00
C HIS A 227 2.04 -8.02 25.86
N ALA A 228 2.65 -6.87 25.54
CA ALA A 228 4.11 -6.71 25.41
C ALA A 228 4.83 -6.54 26.76
N LYS A 229 4.09 -6.31 27.87
CA LYS A 229 4.69 -6.11 29.22
C LYS A 229 4.67 -7.35 30.12
N THR A 230 4.17 -8.47 29.63
CA THR A 230 4.02 -9.73 30.40
C THR A 230 4.76 -10.93 29.82
N ALA A 231 5.71 -10.74 28.88
CA ALA A 231 6.57 -11.78 28.33
C ALA A 231 8.02 -11.61 28.74
#